data_2c3b2eb4f6e0c70c4bb1da742098490a
#
_entry.id   2c3b2eb4f6e0c70c4bb1da742098490a
#
_cell.length_a   1.000
_cell.length_b   1.000
_cell.length_c   1.000
_cell.angle_alpha   90.00
_cell.angle_beta   90.00
_cell.angle_gamma   90.00
#
_symmetry.space_group_name_H-M   'P 1'
#
loop_
_entity.id
_entity.type
_entity.pdbx_description
1 polymer ?
#
loop_
_entity_poly.entity_id
_entity_poly.type
_entity_poly.pdbx_seq_one_letter_code
_entity_poly.pdbx_strand_id
1 'polypeptide(L)'
;MGGQPGQNGGFAPPAHGGSQSFHAANAAGAQAPAHHVVAVQKGNSTSTTAFGAMGLSAPTMRAISEVMKFTHATVVQDQTLPPILQGLDVLARAKTGSGKTVAFLLPSIEAMLKGPPPQRGDVSCLILSPTRELASQIHEEAKSLLTFHNFNAQVVFGGTNINSERNRMNNNACDFLVATPGRLIDHFQTSNLAPRVARLKVLVLDEADQLLEMGFKPSIDKILSFIPRERQTLLFSATVPKQVQNIAANALRPGYAYVDCVGEEDSATNLQVTQWLTVAPLDDHLHLLVQLITGHQQQVPDHKVICFFPTARATQLAAELFVALGKPVTEIHSRKSQGHRTKAADQFRDAKSGVMMSSDVSARGLDYPDVTLVIQVGLPSSREQYIHRLGRTARAGKTGEGLLLLAPHEAFFARQLKDLPISDAPAQVDPNTAHVVSQALARVDVRTKEQAYVAWLGFYNGSCGKMGWSKEVLVQNANRYALEVLGCPGLPGIMKKTVGMMGLKGVPGLNLVSELPGGGGGGNRGGGGGGRGFGGGGRGRR
;
A
#
# COMPACT_ATOMS: atom_id res chain seq x y z
N MET A 1 37.51 -37.20 72.79
CA MET A 1 37.57 -36.03 73.69
C MET A 1 36.86 -34.96 72.85
N GLY A 2 35.70 -34.68 73.10
CA GLY A 2 35.03 -33.90 74.09
C GLY A 2 34.85 -32.52 73.49
N GLY A 3 33.81 -31.85 73.46
CA GLY A 3 32.48 -31.93 73.99
C GLY A 3 31.62 -30.87 73.30
N GLN A 4 30.38 -31.18 73.20
CA GLN A 4 29.23 -30.24 73.12
C GLN A 4 29.04 -29.58 74.49
N PRO A 5 28.08 -28.70 74.82
CA PRO A 5 26.98 -28.09 74.05
C PRO A 5 26.59 -26.66 74.47
N GLY A 6 25.44 -26.15 74.02
CA GLY A 6 24.62 -25.14 74.71
C GLY A 6 23.95 -24.16 73.75
N GLN A 7 22.74 -24.28 73.45
CA GLN A 7 21.42 -24.03 74.04
C GLN A 7 20.97 -22.56 73.96
N ASN A 8 19.87 -22.40 73.21
CA ASN A 8 18.61 -21.73 73.58
C ASN A 8 18.52 -20.21 73.59
N GLY A 9 17.50 -19.74 73.01
CA GLY A 9 16.82 -18.52 73.35
C GLY A 9 15.91 -18.01 72.24
N GLY A 10 14.71 -18.58 72.09
CA GLY A 10 13.64 -17.96 71.30
C GLY A 10 12.96 -16.86 72.09
N PHE A 11 12.46 -15.88 71.43
CA PHE A 11 11.30 -15.05 71.84
C PHE A 11 10.66 -14.42 70.57
N ALA A 12 9.37 -14.63 70.41
CA ALA A 12 8.47 -13.89 69.54
C ALA A 12 7.74 -12.78 70.35
N PRO A 13 6.80 -12.01 69.73
CA PRO A 13 6.95 -10.58 69.47
C PRO A 13 6.20 -9.67 70.46
N PRO A 14 6.19 -8.36 70.22
CA PRO A 14 4.87 -7.69 70.16
C PRO A 14 4.69 -6.70 69.01
N ALA A 15 3.43 -6.56 68.59
CA ALA A 15 2.90 -5.55 67.73
C ALA A 15 2.82 -4.18 68.44
N HIS A 16 2.97 -3.11 67.62
CA HIS A 16 2.12 -1.91 67.61
C HIS A 16 2.77 -0.77 66.80
N GLY A 17 2.07 -0.27 65.79
CA GLY A 17 1.64 1.08 65.60
C GLY A 17 2.69 2.11 65.12
N GLY A 18 2.50 2.68 63.92
CA GLY A 18 3.19 3.90 63.54
C GLY A 18 3.14 4.14 62.02
N SER A 19 2.05 4.73 61.57
CA SER A 19 1.94 5.30 60.23
C SER A 19 2.98 6.40 60.00
N GLN A 20 3.86 6.24 59.03
CA GLN A 20 4.54 7.36 58.37
C GLN A 20 4.41 7.20 56.85
N SER A 21 3.64 8.12 56.30
CA SER A 21 3.44 8.37 54.90
C SER A 21 4.75 8.80 54.23
N PHE A 22 5.30 7.96 53.37
CA PHE A 22 6.28 8.39 52.39
C PHE A 22 5.54 8.88 51.14
N HIS A 23 5.62 10.18 50.89
CA HIS A 23 5.23 10.80 49.65
C HIS A 23 6.06 10.19 48.51
N ALA A 24 5.47 9.28 47.76
CA ALA A 24 5.95 8.93 46.42
C ALA A 24 5.59 10.08 45.47
N ALA A 25 6.61 10.73 44.92
CA ALA A 25 6.47 11.75 43.92
C ALA A 25 5.68 11.18 42.72
N ASN A 26 4.53 11.77 42.42
CA ASN A 26 3.73 11.55 41.23
C ASN A 26 4.59 11.80 39.98
N ALA A 27 5.06 10.74 39.34
CA ALA A 27 5.36 10.79 37.91
C ALA A 27 4.02 10.97 37.22
N ALA A 28 3.77 12.18 36.73
CA ALA A 28 2.63 12.49 35.90
C ALA A 28 2.67 11.62 34.64
N GLY A 29 1.97 10.50 34.68
CA GLY A 29 1.64 9.73 33.48
C GLY A 29 0.76 10.60 32.64
N ALA A 30 1.24 10.96 31.44
CA ALA A 30 0.44 11.62 30.44
C ALA A 30 -0.78 10.72 30.17
N GLN A 31 -1.94 11.11 30.69
CA GLN A 31 -3.22 10.50 30.34
C GLN A 31 -3.41 10.63 28.83
N ALA A 32 -3.62 9.52 28.15
CA ALA A 32 -4.05 9.53 26.75
C ALA A 32 -5.31 10.42 26.65
N PRO A 33 -5.43 11.28 25.64
CA PRO A 33 -6.58 12.16 25.48
C PRO A 33 -7.87 11.32 25.47
N ALA A 34 -8.89 11.80 26.18
CA ALA A 34 -10.19 11.15 26.23
C ALA A 34 -10.76 11.04 24.82
N HIS A 35 -10.88 9.82 24.31
CA HIS A 35 -11.46 9.54 23.02
C HIS A 35 -12.98 9.34 23.20
N HIS A 36 -13.78 9.96 22.35
CA HIS A 36 -15.18 9.58 22.22
C HIS A 36 -15.23 8.28 21.41
N VAL A 37 -15.50 7.15 22.07
CA VAL A 37 -15.66 5.86 21.41
C VAL A 37 -17.09 5.75 20.91
N VAL A 38 -17.27 5.75 19.59
CA VAL A 38 -18.55 5.45 18.95
C VAL A 38 -18.69 3.93 18.87
N ALA A 39 -19.86 3.42 19.32
CA ALA A 39 -20.12 1.98 19.46
C ALA A 39 -19.95 1.21 18.13
N VAL A 40 -19.31 0.04 18.21
CA VAL A 40 -19.10 -0.88 17.10
C VAL A 40 -20.43 -1.58 16.77
N GLN A 41 -20.90 -1.47 15.52
CA GLN A 41 -21.94 -2.37 14.99
C GLN A 41 -21.27 -3.63 14.42
N LYS A 42 -21.67 -4.80 14.88
CA LYS A 42 -21.17 -6.10 14.41
C LYS A 42 -21.79 -6.47 13.06
N GLY A 43 -20.94 -6.75 12.07
CA GLY A 43 -21.14 -7.90 11.19
C GLY A 43 -21.86 -7.74 9.84
N ASN A 44 -22.09 -6.54 9.23
CA ASN A 44 -22.50 -6.46 7.81
C ASN A 44 -21.79 -5.34 7.07
N SER A 45 -21.42 -5.58 5.82
CA SER A 45 -20.81 -4.57 4.95
C SER A 45 -21.77 -3.43 4.56
N THR A 46 -23.07 -3.62 4.76
CA THR A 46 -24.13 -2.65 4.45
C THR A 46 -24.89 -2.33 5.73
N SER A 47 -25.05 -1.04 6.03
CA SER A 47 -25.95 -0.55 7.07
C SER A 47 -27.41 -0.60 6.57
N THR A 48 -28.37 -0.58 7.49
CA THR A 48 -29.79 -0.41 7.16
C THR A 48 -30.15 1.06 6.92
N THR A 49 -29.24 2.00 7.17
CA THR A 49 -29.49 3.44 7.07
C THR A 49 -29.46 3.89 5.61
N ALA A 50 -30.58 4.42 5.13
CA ALA A 50 -30.66 5.04 3.82
C ALA A 50 -29.94 6.41 3.83
N PHE A 51 -29.24 6.77 2.75
CA PHE A 51 -28.56 8.07 2.63
C PHE A 51 -29.52 9.26 2.82
N GLY A 52 -30.80 9.11 2.42
CA GLY A 52 -31.83 10.14 2.61
C GLY A 52 -32.10 10.53 4.07
N ALA A 53 -31.74 9.67 5.04
CA ALA A 53 -31.87 9.95 6.46
C ALA A 53 -30.64 10.65 7.09
N MET A 54 -29.55 10.89 6.33
CA MET A 54 -28.28 11.37 6.85
C MET A 54 -28.13 12.89 6.86
N GLY A 55 -29.14 13.66 6.44
CA GLY A 55 -29.11 15.11 6.46
C GLY A 55 -28.12 15.75 5.47
N LEU A 56 -27.87 15.09 4.35
CA LEU A 56 -26.99 15.56 3.28
C LEU A 56 -27.70 16.61 2.41
N SER A 57 -26.97 17.52 1.80
CA SER A 57 -27.49 18.54 0.90
C SER A 57 -28.12 17.93 -0.37
N ALA A 58 -29.07 18.62 -0.98
CA ALA A 58 -29.76 18.15 -2.18
C ALA A 58 -28.79 17.84 -3.35
N PRO A 59 -27.75 18.64 -3.66
CA PRO A 59 -26.78 18.29 -4.70
C PRO A 59 -26.00 17.01 -4.38
N THR A 60 -25.59 16.81 -3.11
CA THR A 60 -24.90 15.59 -2.66
C THR A 60 -25.83 14.36 -2.80
N MET A 61 -27.08 14.48 -2.38
CA MET A 61 -28.06 13.40 -2.52
C MET A 61 -28.31 13.02 -3.98
N ARG A 62 -28.38 14.02 -4.88
CA ARG A 62 -28.49 13.75 -6.32
C ARG A 62 -27.28 12.99 -6.85
N ALA A 63 -26.05 13.38 -6.46
CA ALA A 63 -24.85 12.68 -6.87
C ALA A 63 -24.83 11.21 -6.39
N ILE A 64 -25.26 10.97 -5.15
CA ILE A 64 -25.34 9.61 -4.58
C ILE A 64 -26.35 8.75 -5.37
N SER A 65 -27.55 9.28 -5.62
CA SER A 65 -28.64 8.50 -6.24
C SER A 65 -28.53 8.40 -7.76
N GLU A 66 -28.20 9.50 -8.45
CA GLU A 66 -28.22 9.56 -9.92
C GLU A 66 -26.90 9.12 -10.54
N VAL A 67 -25.74 9.43 -9.90
CA VAL A 67 -24.40 9.13 -10.44
C VAL A 67 -23.84 7.85 -9.83
N MET A 68 -23.77 7.78 -8.48
CA MET A 68 -23.16 6.64 -7.78
C MET A 68 -24.11 5.43 -7.70
N LYS A 69 -25.42 5.64 -7.86
CA LYS A 69 -26.47 4.61 -7.77
C LYS A 69 -26.52 3.91 -6.40
N PHE A 70 -26.16 4.62 -5.33
CA PHE A 70 -26.20 4.10 -3.96
C PHE A 70 -27.53 4.43 -3.29
N THR A 71 -28.05 3.50 -2.50
CA THR A 71 -29.31 3.64 -1.76
C THR A 71 -29.08 3.66 -0.24
N HIS A 72 -28.20 2.80 0.25
CA HIS A 72 -27.90 2.63 1.67
C HIS A 72 -26.41 2.85 1.93
N ALA A 73 -26.11 3.37 3.11
CA ALA A 73 -24.75 3.55 3.58
C ALA A 73 -24.10 2.20 3.94
N THR A 74 -22.79 2.16 3.85
CA THR A 74 -22.02 1.09 4.49
C THR A 74 -21.84 1.39 5.98
N VAL A 75 -21.45 0.40 6.77
CA VAL A 75 -21.23 0.56 8.22
C VAL A 75 -20.24 1.70 8.52
N VAL A 76 -19.12 1.80 7.76
CA VAL A 76 -18.15 2.88 7.98
C VAL A 76 -18.74 4.25 7.64
N GLN A 77 -19.57 4.36 6.61
CA GLN A 77 -20.23 5.61 6.24
C GLN A 77 -21.24 6.02 7.31
N ASP A 78 -22.08 5.08 7.75
CA ASP A 78 -23.11 5.30 8.77
C ASP A 78 -22.51 5.78 10.10
N GLN A 79 -21.41 5.17 10.53
CA GLN A 79 -20.79 5.48 11.81
C GLN A 79 -19.87 6.71 11.78
N THR A 80 -19.24 7.02 10.64
CA THR A 80 -18.30 8.15 10.56
C THR A 80 -18.98 9.46 10.16
N LEU A 81 -20.06 9.43 9.37
CA LEU A 81 -20.75 10.64 8.92
C LEU A 81 -21.22 11.53 10.09
N PRO A 82 -21.97 11.02 11.11
CA PRO A 82 -22.50 11.88 12.16
C PRO A 82 -21.42 12.69 12.91
N PRO A 83 -20.34 12.10 13.45
CA PRO A 83 -19.31 12.87 14.15
C PRO A 83 -18.56 13.84 13.22
N ILE A 84 -18.34 13.47 11.96
CA ILE A 84 -17.66 14.37 11.00
C ILE A 84 -18.56 15.57 10.66
N LEU A 85 -19.87 15.37 10.45
CA LEU A 85 -20.82 16.46 10.16
C LEU A 85 -20.99 17.40 11.36
N GLN A 86 -20.71 16.94 12.58
CA GLN A 86 -20.63 17.76 13.80
C GLN A 86 -19.32 18.56 13.90
N GLY A 87 -18.37 18.37 12.99
CA GLY A 87 -17.09 19.06 12.97
C GLY A 87 -16.00 18.42 13.82
N LEU A 88 -16.22 17.20 14.33
CA LEU A 88 -15.19 16.45 15.06
C LEU A 88 -14.14 15.90 14.09
N ASP A 89 -12.90 15.84 14.55
CA ASP A 89 -11.88 15.04 13.89
C ASP A 89 -12.20 13.56 14.13
N VAL A 90 -11.82 12.70 13.19
CA VAL A 90 -12.14 11.27 13.26
C VAL A 90 -10.91 10.42 12.96
N LEU A 91 -10.68 9.41 13.81
CA LEU A 91 -9.85 8.25 13.53
C LEU A 91 -10.77 7.05 13.26
N ALA A 92 -10.85 6.62 12.01
CA ALA A 92 -11.69 5.48 11.60
C ALA A 92 -10.84 4.25 11.28
N ARG A 93 -11.14 3.13 11.97
CA ARG A 93 -10.60 1.80 11.63
C ARG A 93 -11.63 1.04 10.83
N ALA A 94 -11.33 0.77 9.54
CA ALA A 94 -12.25 0.08 8.66
C ALA A 94 -11.50 -0.73 7.60
N LYS A 95 -12.03 -1.93 7.25
CA LYS A 95 -11.47 -2.85 6.26
C LYS A 95 -11.33 -2.20 4.88
N THR A 96 -10.44 -2.71 4.04
CA THR A 96 -10.38 -2.32 2.62
C THR A 96 -11.67 -2.76 1.91
N GLY A 97 -12.16 -1.91 0.99
CA GLY A 97 -13.42 -2.18 0.26
C GLY A 97 -14.70 -1.95 1.06
N SER A 98 -14.63 -1.36 2.25
CA SER A 98 -15.82 -1.05 3.09
C SER A 98 -16.53 0.27 2.71
N GLY A 99 -16.04 1.02 1.71
CA GLY A 99 -16.62 2.30 1.30
C GLY A 99 -16.02 3.53 2.01
N LYS A 100 -14.77 3.43 2.50
CA LYS A 100 -14.04 4.53 3.17
C LYS A 100 -13.97 5.81 2.35
N THR A 101 -13.74 5.70 1.02
CA THR A 101 -13.62 6.87 0.13
C THR A 101 -14.85 7.75 0.21
N VAL A 102 -16.03 7.17 0.09
CA VAL A 102 -17.29 7.89 0.22
C VAL A 102 -17.51 8.40 1.64
N ALA A 103 -17.08 7.63 2.66
CA ALA A 103 -17.20 7.99 4.08
C ALA A 103 -16.45 9.28 4.43
N PHE A 104 -15.33 9.60 3.78
CA PHE A 104 -14.65 10.89 3.99
C PHE A 104 -15.00 11.94 2.94
N LEU A 105 -15.32 11.59 1.70
CA LEU A 105 -15.66 12.58 0.67
C LEU A 105 -16.99 13.27 0.95
N LEU A 106 -18.05 12.53 1.31
CA LEU A 106 -19.37 13.10 1.58
C LEU A 106 -19.31 14.20 2.65
N PRO A 107 -18.83 13.95 3.87
CA PRO A 107 -18.78 14.99 4.90
C PRO A 107 -17.80 16.10 4.56
N SER A 108 -16.74 15.85 3.79
CA SER A 108 -15.83 16.90 3.32
C SER A 108 -16.55 17.86 2.36
N ILE A 109 -17.40 17.35 1.47
CA ILE A 109 -18.25 18.17 0.60
C ILE A 109 -19.23 19.02 1.43
N GLU A 110 -19.91 18.40 2.38
CA GLU A 110 -20.86 19.11 3.27
C GLU A 110 -20.17 20.18 4.15
N ALA A 111 -18.95 19.90 4.62
CA ALA A 111 -18.15 20.89 5.36
C ALA A 111 -17.79 22.11 4.52
N MET A 112 -17.62 21.94 3.21
CA MET A 112 -17.35 23.05 2.31
C MET A 112 -18.59 23.90 2.03
N LEU A 113 -19.77 23.28 2.04
CA LEU A 113 -21.05 23.99 1.86
C LEU A 113 -21.47 24.81 3.09
N LYS A 114 -21.07 24.41 4.30
CA LYS A 114 -21.43 25.08 5.56
C LYS A 114 -20.69 26.41 5.83
N GLY A 115 -19.63 26.72 5.10
CA GLY A 115 -18.83 27.91 5.34
C GLY A 115 -18.82 28.88 4.16
N PRO A 116 -18.07 29.98 4.24
CA PRO A 116 -17.90 30.87 3.11
C PRO A 116 -17.32 30.10 1.92
N PRO A 117 -17.76 30.39 0.69
CA PRO A 117 -17.26 29.71 -0.50
C PRO A 117 -15.74 29.88 -0.61
N PRO A 118 -15.03 28.85 -1.13
CA PRO A 118 -13.60 28.94 -1.39
C PRO A 118 -13.30 30.15 -2.30
N GLN A 119 -12.23 30.88 -2.00
CA GLN A 119 -11.77 31.91 -2.92
C GLN A 119 -11.12 31.22 -4.14
N ARG A 120 -11.17 31.91 -5.27
CA ARG A 120 -10.55 31.37 -6.50
C ARG A 120 -9.07 31.08 -6.27
N GLY A 121 -8.69 29.84 -6.47
CA GLY A 121 -7.33 29.36 -6.27
C GLY A 121 -7.05 28.70 -4.92
N ASP A 122 -7.98 28.73 -3.97
CA ASP A 122 -7.84 27.99 -2.71
C ASP A 122 -7.98 26.48 -2.92
N VAL A 123 -7.27 25.74 -2.08
CA VAL A 123 -7.49 24.30 -1.84
C VAL A 123 -8.12 24.19 -0.46
N SER A 124 -9.37 23.76 -0.40
CA SER A 124 -10.14 23.68 0.85
C SER A 124 -10.18 22.28 1.45
N CYS A 125 -10.00 21.25 0.63
CA CYS A 125 -9.88 19.87 1.06
C CYS A 125 -8.61 19.24 0.47
N LEU A 126 -7.74 18.70 1.34
CA LEU A 126 -6.52 18.00 0.96
C LEU A 126 -6.62 16.53 1.37
N ILE A 127 -6.41 15.62 0.44
CA ILE A 127 -6.49 14.18 0.67
C ILE A 127 -5.13 13.56 0.35
N LEU A 128 -4.50 12.92 1.35
CA LEU A 128 -3.25 12.19 1.19
C LEU A 128 -3.54 10.71 1.00
N SER A 129 -2.96 10.15 -0.05
CA SER A 129 -3.08 8.73 -0.41
C SER A 129 -1.69 8.12 -0.65
N PRO A 130 -1.43 6.88 -0.22
CA PRO A 130 -0.10 6.27 -0.32
C PRO A 130 0.34 5.96 -1.75
N THR A 131 -0.61 5.65 -2.65
CA THR A 131 -0.30 5.22 -4.01
C THR A 131 -0.94 6.13 -5.06
N ARG A 132 -0.34 6.16 -6.24
CA ARG A 132 -0.83 6.96 -7.38
C ARG A 132 -2.17 6.45 -7.88
N GLU A 133 -2.34 5.14 -7.88
CA GLU A 133 -3.55 4.46 -8.32
C GLU A 133 -4.73 4.80 -7.41
N LEU A 134 -4.53 4.69 -6.09
CA LEU A 134 -5.56 5.05 -5.12
C LEU A 134 -5.87 6.55 -5.18
N ALA A 135 -4.85 7.42 -5.33
CA ALA A 135 -5.08 8.85 -5.52
C ALA A 135 -5.93 9.15 -6.78
N SER A 136 -5.67 8.44 -7.89
CA SER A 136 -6.49 8.57 -9.11
C SER A 136 -7.92 8.08 -8.89
N GLN A 137 -8.11 6.97 -8.19
CA GLN A 137 -9.44 6.44 -7.88
C GLN A 137 -10.22 7.41 -6.99
N ILE A 138 -9.63 7.90 -5.90
CA ILE A 138 -10.26 8.91 -5.02
C ILE A 138 -10.65 10.16 -5.81
N HIS A 139 -9.80 10.60 -6.74
CA HIS A 139 -10.09 11.74 -7.60
C HIS A 139 -11.31 11.50 -8.50
N GLU A 140 -11.43 10.35 -9.14
CA GLU A 140 -12.60 10.03 -9.98
C GLU A 140 -13.89 9.87 -9.15
N GLU A 141 -13.81 9.27 -7.97
CA GLU A 141 -14.95 9.20 -7.03
C GLU A 141 -15.36 10.62 -6.56
N ALA A 142 -14.38 11.48 -6.24
CA ALA A 142 -14.65 12.88 -5.89
C ALA A 142 -15.33 13.62 -7.04
N LYS A 143 -14.89 13.49 -8.29
CA LYS A 143 -15.53 14.09 -9.46
C LYS A 143 -16.98 13.65 -9.60
N SER A 144 -17.24 12.35 -9.42
CA SER A 144 -18.59 11.78 -9.49
C SER A 144 -19.51 12.38 -8.43
N LEU A 145 -19.04 12.52 -7.19
CA LEU A 145 -19.80 13.13 -6.11
C LEU A 145 -19.96 14.65 -6.28
N LEU A 146 -19.05 15.32 -6.97
CA LEU A 146 -19.09 16.75 -7.21
C LEU A 146 -19.90 17.14 -8.45
N THR A 147 -20.51 16.21 -9.17
CA THR A 147 -21.23 16.44 -10.44
C THR A 147 -22.28 17.55 -10.36
N PHE A 148 -22.96 17.69 -9.23
CA PHE A 148 -24.00 18.72 -9.02
C PHE A 148 -23.54 19.85 -8.09
N HIS A 149 -22.23 19.95 -7.83
CA HIS A 149 -21.63 20.99 -7.01
C HIS A 149 -20.77 21.93 -7.86
N ASN A 150 -20.57 23.13 -7.39
CA ASN A 150 -19.66 24.09 -8.01
C ASN A 150 -18.24 24.00 -7.39
N PHE A 151 -17.76 22.76 -7.20
CA PHE A 151 -16.43 22.46 -6.69
C PHE A 151 -15.67 21.58 -7.68
N ASN A 152 -14.33 21.72 -7.68
CA ASN A 152 -13.46 21.00 -8.59
C ASN A 152 -12.41 20.17 -7.84
N ALA A 153 -12.24 18.92 -8.28
CA ALA A 153 -11.18 18.07 -7.78
C ALA A 153 -10.00 18.00 -8.76
N GLN A 154 -8.79 17.97 -8.21
CA GLN A 154 -7.56 17.70 -8.96
C GLN A 154 -6.71 16.68 -8.23
N VAL A 155 -5.83 15.99 -8.98
CA VAL A 155 -4.90 15.00 -8.43
C VAL A 155 -3.47 15.28 -8.86
N VAL A 156 -2.51 15.08 -7.93
CA VAL A 156 -1.08 15.21 -8.18
C VAL A 156 -0.32 14.02 -7.58
N PHE A 157 0.54 13.39 -8.36
CA PHE A 157 1.35 12.26 -7.89
C PHE A 157 2.65 12.10 -8.67
N GLY A 158 3.65 11.45 -8.08
CA GLY A 158 4.95 11.25 -8.72
C GLY A 158 4.87 10.49 -10.05
N GLY A 159 5.79 10.77 -10.96
CA GLY A 159 5.89 10.10 -12.27
C GLY A 159 5.12 10.77 -13.40
N THR A 160 4.43 11.85 -13.15
CA THR A 160 3.84 12.77 -14.12
C THR A 160 4.71 14.01 -14.28
N ASN A 161 4.43 14.85 -15.29
CA ASN A 161 5.14 16.10 -15.47
C ASN A 161 4.64 17.17 -14.48
N ILE A 162 5.49 17.60 -13.55
CA ILE A 162 5.15 18.56 -12.51
C ILE A 162 4.73 19.95 -13.08
N ASN A 163 5.29 20.37 -14.21
CA ASN A 163 4.93 21.62 -14.84
C ASN A 163 3.51 21.57 -15.42
N SER A 164 3.12 20.42 -15.98
CA SER A 164 1.75 20.21 -16.46
C SER A 164 0.74 20.24 -15.30
N GLU A 165 1.07 19.63 -14.15
CA GLU A 165 0.25 19.67 -12.94
C GLU A 165 0.14 21.12 -12.40
N ARG A 166 1.25 21.85 -12.34
CA ARG A 166 1.29 23.26 -11.93
C ARG A 166 0.40 24.13 -12.83
N ASN A 167 0.54 23.98 -14.15
CA ASN A 167 -0.27 24.74 -15.11
C ASN A 167 -1.76 24.43 -14.94
N ARG A 168 -2.11 23.15 -14.76
CA ARG A 168 -3.50 22.74 -14.53
C ARG A 168 -4.06 23.36 -13.24
N MET A 169 -3.31 23.32 -12.13
CA MET A 169 -3.75 23.93 -10.87
C MET A 169 -3.86 25.46 -10.96
N ASN A 170 -3.01 26.13 -11.74
CA ASN A 170 -3.07 27.59 -11.89
C ASN A 170 -4.23 28.04 -12.79
N ASN A 171 -4.55 27.26 -13.82
CA ASN A 171 -5.56 27.64 -14.81
C ASN A 171 -6.98 27.21 -14.42
N ASN A 172 -7.11 26.17 -13.59
CA ASN A 172 -8.40 25.60 -13.18
C ASN A 172 -8.58 25.68 -11.67
N ALA A 173 -9.83 25.77 -11.21
CA ALA A 173 -10.16 25.65 -9.80
C ALA A 173 -9.72 24.29 -9.24
N CYS A 174 -9.33 24.28 -7.97
CA CYS A 174 -8.87 23.08 -7.27
C CYS A 174 -9.30 23.16 -5.81
N ASP A 175 -10.58 22.90 -5.55
CA ASP A 175 -11.15 22.95 -4.20
C ASP A 175 -10.77 21.69 -3.41
N PHE A 176 -10.74 20.55 -4.10
CA PHE A 176 -10.28 19.25 -3.59
C PHE A 176 -8.96 18.89 -4.27
N LEU A 177 -7.90 18.71 -3.48
CA LEU A 177 -6.61 18.24 -3.96
C LEU A 177 -6.30 16.85 -3.41
N VAL A 178 -6.25 15.84 -4.28
CA VAL A 178 -5.80 14.50 -3.93
C VAL A 178 -4.31 14.38 -4.27
N ALA A 179 -3.49 13.88 -3.35
CA ALA A 179 -2.06 13.86 -3.56
C ALA A 179 -1.36 12.64 -2.96
N THR A 180 -0.25 12.22 -3.59
CA THR A 180 0.74 11.38 -2.90
C THR A 180 1.76 12.28 -2.17
N PRO A 181 2.23 11.89 -0.96
CA PRO A 181 3.01 12.80 -0.10
C PRO A 181 4.26 13.41 -0.74
N GLY A 182 5.06 12.61 -1.46
CA GLY A 182 6.28 13.10 -2.09
C GLY A 182 6.00 14.20 -3.13
N ARG A 183 5.05 13.98 -4.04
CA ARG A 183 4.69 14.97 -5.08
C ARG A 183 4.06 16.23 -4.48
N LEU A 184 3.32 16.10 -3.40
CA LEU A 184 2.76 17.26 -2.71
C LEU A 184 3.87 18.14 -2.13
N ILE A 185 4.91 17.54 -1.54
CA ILE A 185 6.09 18.28 -1.07
C ILE A 185 6.79 19.00 -2.23
N ASP A 186 6.96 18.34 -3.39
CA ASP A 186 7.53 18.98 -4.57
C ASP A 186 6.72 20.25 -4.96
N HIS A 187 5.38 20.17 -4.92
CA HIS A 187 4.53 21.33 -5.19
C HIS A 187 4.62 22.42 -4.11
N PHE A 188 4.74 22.07 -2.83
CA PHE A 188 5.00 23.07 -1.79
C PHE A 188 6.32 23.80 -2.01
N GLN A 189 7.34 23.10 -2.48
CA GLN A 189 8.67 23.67 -2.70
C GLN A 189 8.79 24.47 -4.01
N THR A 190 8.02 24.11 -5.05
CA THR A 190 8.27 24.62 -6.41
C THR A 190 7.09 25.32 -7.06
N SER A 191 5.88 25.23 -6.50
CA SER A 191 4.63 25.67 -7.18
C SER A 191 3.80 26.67 -6.37
N ASN A 192 4.39 27.32 -5.37
CA ASN A 192 3.68 28.30 -4.51
C ASN A 192 2.34 27.76 -3.98
N LEU A 193 2.29 26.50 -3.55
CA LEU A 193 1.06 25.86 -3.07
C LEU A 193 0.66 26.33 -1.65
N ALA A 194 1.62 26.76 -0.82
CA ALA A 194 1.38 27.11 0.57
C ALA A 194 0.29 28.21 0.77
N PRO A 195 0.28 29.32 0.03
CA PRO A 195 -0.81 30.31 0.13
C PRO A 195 -2.18 29.74 -0.23
N ARG A 196 -2.23 28.78 -1.14
CA ARG A 196 -3.49 28.17 -1.62
C ARG A 196 -4.15 27.25 -0.59
N VAL A 197 -3.36 26.66 0.31
CA VAL A 197 -3.85 25.82 1.41
C VAL A 197 -4.00 26.57 2.74
N ALA A 198 -3.74 27.89 2.76
CA ALA A 198 -3.80 28.70 3.98
C ALA A 198 -5.20 28.70 4.64
N ARG A 199 -6.25 28.43 3.85
CA ARG A 199 -7.64 28.30 4.32
C ARG A 199 -8.17 26.89 4.19
N LEU A 200 -7.29 25.88 4.33
CA LEU A 200 -7.67 24.47 4.29
C LEU A 200 -8.68 24.15 5.39
N LYS A 201 -9.84 23.63 5.00
CA LYS A 201 -10.92 23.26 5.92
C LYS A 201 -10.81 21.80 6.37
N VAL A 202 -10.45 20.90 5.45
CA VAL A 202 -10.42 19.45 5.70
C VAL A 202 -9.10 18.84 5.23
N LEU A 203 -8.47 18.05 6.10
CA LEU A 203 -7.38 17.15 5.76
C LEU A 203 -7.85 15.71 5.89
N VAL A 204 -7.60 14.89 4.89
CA VAL A 204 -7.83 13.44 4.95
C VAL A 204 -6.50 12.70 4.82
N LEU A 205 -6.25 11.76 5.72
CA LEU A 205 -5.16 10.77 5.62
C LEU A 205 -5.81 9.41 5.35
N ASP A 206 -5.75 8.94 4.10
CA ASP A 206 -6.32 7.65 3.73
C ASP A 206 -5.25 6.56 3.69
N GLU A 207 -5.61 5.34 4.10
CA GLU A 207 -4.71 4.19 4.29
C GLU A 207 -3.46 4.59 5.10
N ALA A 208 -3.68 5.16 6.31
CA ALA A 208 -2.63 5.74 7.13
C ALA A 208 -1.56 4.73 7.55
N ASP A 209 -1.92 3.48 7.78
CA ASP A 209 -0.99 2.37 8.01
C ASP A 209 -0.05 2.17 6.81
N GLN A 210 -0.58 2.20 5.59
CA GLN A 210 0.23 2.06 4.38
C GLN A 210 1.13 3.29 4.14
N LEU A 211 0.63 4.50 4.40
CA LEU A 211 1.47 5.71 4.34
C LEU A 211 2.72 5.56 5.22
N LEU A 212 2.58 4.92 6.39
CA LEU A 212 3.68 4.66 7.32
C LEU A 212 4.61 3.54 6.86
N GLU A 213 4.05 2.41 6.42
CA GLU A 213 4.83 1.29 5.90
C GLU A 213 5.70 1.68 4.69
N MET A 214 5.21 2.60 3.87
CA MET A 214 5.97 3.16 2.75
C MET A 214 7.01 4.21 3.17
N GLY A 215 7.14 4.50 4.46
CA GLY A 215 8.12 5.44 4.98
C GLY A 215 7.75 6.92 4.81
N PHE A 216 6.48 7.25 4.55
CA PHE A 216 6.04 8.63 4.35
C PHE A 216 5.87 9.45 5.64
N LYS A 217 6.18 8.89 6.83
CA LYS A 217 6.08 9.65 8.08
C LYS A 217 6.80 11.01 8.01
N PRO A 218 8.08 11.12 7.60
CA PRO A 218 8.75 12.41 7.49
C PRO A 218 8.06 13.37 6.50
N SER A 219 7.47 12.82 5.43
CA SER A 219 6.73 13.60 4.44
C SER A 219 5.43 14.15 5.01
N ILE A 220 4.71 13.34 5.79
CA ILE A 220 3.47 13.75 6.46
C ILE A 220 3.76 14.84 7.48
N ASP A 221 4.77 14.66 8.34
CA ASP A 221 5.18 15.66 9.34
C ASP A 221 5.53 16.99 8.65
N LYS A 222 6.23 16.95 7.51
CA LYS A 222 6.54 18.13 6.71
C LYS A 222 5.30 18.78 6.09
N ILE A 223 4.36 18.01 5.55
CA ILE A 223 3.10 18.52 5.00
C ILE A 223 2.28 19.21 6.10
N LEU A 224 2.17 18.58 7.29
CA LEU A 224 1.47 19.17 8.42
C LEU A 224 2.06 20.53 8.84
N SER A 225 3.35 20.79 8.60
CA SER A 225 3.98 22.08 8.88
C SER A 225 3.61 23.18 7.86
N PHE A 226 3.11 22.84 6.68
CA PHE A 226 2.71 23.79 5.64
C PHE A 226 1.23 24.19 5.69
N ILE A 227 0.40 23.45 6.43
CA ILE A 227 -1.06 23.64 6.44
C ILE A 227 -1.53 24.18 7.79
N PRO A 228 -2.66 24.91 7.87
CA PRO A 228 -3.15 25.49 9.11
C PRO A 228 -3.50 24.41 10.14
N ARG A 229 -3.33 24.73 11.44
CA ARG A 229 -3.76 23.85 12.54
C ARG A 229 -5.28 23.83 12.70
N GLU A 230 -5.92 24.99 12.50
CA GLU A 230 -7.37 25.14 12.53
C GLU A 230 -8.01 24.52 11.28
N ARG A 231 -8.21 23.22 11.32
CA ARG A 231 -8.86 22.42 10.28
C ARG A 231 -9.54 21.21 10.90
N GLN A 232 -10.43 20.58 10.20
CA GLN A 232 -10.91 19.24 10.52
C GLN A 232 -9.98 18.21 9.89
N THR A 233 -9.60 17.18 10.66
CA THR A 233 -8.72 16.11 10.15
C THR A 233 -9.40 14.76 10.27
N LEU A 234 -9.41 14.01 9.18
CA LEU A 234 -10.01 12.68 9.07
C LEU A 234 -8.90 11.67 8.76
N LEU A 235 -8.73 10.67 9.61
CA LEU A 235 -7.74 9.62 9.45
C LEU A 235 -8.43 8.27 9.29
N PHE A 236 -8.22 7.64 8.14
CA PHE A 236 -8.77 6.33 7.80
C PHE A 236 -7.66 5.30 7.66
N SER A 237 -7.81 4.14 8.30
CA SER A 237 -6.82 3.07 8.30
C SER A 237 -7.48 1.71 8.41
N ALA A 238 -6.86 0.66 7.89
CA ALA A 238 -7.31 -0.71 8.11
C ALA A 238 -6.83 -1.23 9.48
N THR A 239 -5.67 -0.78 9.93
CA THR A 239 -5.07 -1.14 11.21
C THR A 239 -4.66 0.12 11.98
N VAL A 240 -4.62 0.04 13.32
CA VAL A 240 -4.23 1.17 14.18
C VAL A 240 -3.05 0.78 15.07
N PRO A 241 -1.88 0.45 14.50
CA PRO A 241 -0.67 0.21 15.27
C PRO A 241 -0.18 1.50 15.95
N LYS A 242 0.80 1.37 16.88
CA LYS A 242 1.35 2.50 17.63
C LYS A 242 1.82 3.66 16.72
N GLN A 243 2.37 3.35 15.54
CA GLN A 243 2.79 4.37 14.59
C GLN A 243 1.62 5.20 14.04
N VAL A 244 0.47 4.57 13.76
CA VAL A 244 -0.76 5.28 13.35
C VAL A 244 -1.30 6.13 14.48
N GLN A 245 -1.29 5.62 15.72
CA GLN A 245 -1.67 6.39 16.93
C GLN A 245 -0.79 7.64 17.09
N ASN A 246 0.52 7.53 16.84
CA ASN A 246 1.43 8.67 16.89
C ASN A 246 1.12 9.74 15.83
N ILE A 247 0.73 9.33 14.61
CA ILE A 247 0.28 10.30 13.60
C ILE A 247 -1.06 10.92 14.01
N ALA A 248 -2.00 10.12 14.52
CA ALA A 248 -3.27 10.63 15.02
C ALA A 248 -3.07 11.69 16.08
N ALA A 249 -2.18 11.46 17.07
CA ALA A 249 -1.85 12.42 18.12
C ALA A 249 -1.27 13.75 17.58
N ASN A 250 -0.56 13.72 16.44
CA ASN A 250 0.04 14.92 15.83
C ASN A 250 -0.91 15.65 14.86
N ALA A 251 -1.81 14.93 14.21
CA ALA A 251 -2.63 15.45 13.11
C ALA A 251 -4.06 15.80 13.55
N LEU A 252 -4.63 15.06 14.51
CA LEU A 252 -5.99 15.25 15.02
C LEU A 252 -6.03 16.21 16.21
N ARG A 253 -7.10 16.96 16.34
CA ARG A 253 -7.39 17.78 17.52
C ARG A 253 -7.74 16.89 18.73
N PRO A 254 -7.42 17.29 19.95
CA PRO A 254 -7.86 16.59 21.17
C PRO A 254 -9.38 16.40 21.17
N GLY A 255 -9.86 15.25 21.65
CA GLY A 255 -11.29 14.94 21.67
C GLY A 255 -11.84 14.43 20.35
N TYR A 256 -11.02 13.97 19.43
CA TYR A 256 -11.47 13.33 18.20
C TYR A 256 -12.31 12.06 18.46
N ALA A 257 -13.21 11.74 17.56
CA ALA A 257 -13.98 10.50 17.62
C ALA A 257 -13.15 9.32 17.09
N TYR A 258 -13.11 8.23 17.86
CA TYR A 258 -12.57 6.95 17.40
C TYR A 258 -13.71 6.05 16.96
N VAL A 259 -13.70 5.67 15.70
CA VAL A 259 -14.75 4.81 15.09
C VAL A 259 -14.09 3.50 14.66
N ASP A 260 -14.42 2.39 15.33
CA ASP A 260 -13.93 1.06 14.98
C ASP A 260 -15.03 0.22 14.31
N CYS A 261 -14.93 0.08 12.99
CA CYS A 261 -15.84 -0.72 12.17
C CYS A 261 -15.34 -2.15 11.94
N VAL A 262 -14.22 -2.57 12.59
CA VAL A 262 -13.64 -3.91 12.39
C VAL A 262 -13.97 -4.84 13.55
N GLY A 263 -14.05 -4.33 14.80
CA GLY A 263 -14.25 -5.12 16.01
C GLY A 263 -13.06 -6.02 16.37
N GLU A 264 -13.11 -6.64 17.55
CA GLU A 264 -12.05 -7.55 18.01
C GLU A 264 -12.12 -8.93 17.34
N GLU A 265 -13.31 -9.45 17.11
CA GLU A 265 -13.55 -10.78 16.52
C GLU A 265 -13.33 -10.83 15.00
N ASP A 266 -13.45 -9.67 14.33
CA ASP A 266 -13.33 -9.52 12.87
C ASP A 266 -11.95 -9.00 12.41
N SER A 267 -11.00 -8.89 13.34
CA SER A 267 -9.73 -8.18 13.11
C SER A 267 -8.78 -8.88 12.13
N ALA A 268 -9.03 -10.14 11.82
CA ALA A 268 -8.02 -10.93 11.12
C ALA A 268 -8.28 -11.09 9.61
N THR A 269 -9.47 -11.44 9.16
CA THR A 269 -9.70 -11.73 7.73
C THR A 269 -11.17 -11.58 7.35
N ASN A 270 -11.40 -11.42 6.06
CA ASN A 270 -12.73 -11.56 5.49
C ASN A 270 -13.12 -13.06 5.61
N LEU A 271 -14.07 -13.40 6.49
CA LEU A 271 -14.57 -14.76 6.70
C LEU A 271 -15.11 -15.42 5.40
N GLN A 272 -15.32 -14.63 4.36
CA GLN A 272 -15.79 -15.09 3.04
C GLN A 272 -14.65 -15.55 2.12
N VAL A 273 -13.38 -15.45 2.54
CA VAL A 273 -12.23 -15.91 1.76
C VAL A 273 -11.77 -17.27 2.28
N THR A 274 -11.86 -18.29 1.43
CA THR A 274 -11.18 -19.56 1.67
C THR A 274 -9.68 -19.38 1.48
N GLN A 275 -8.86 -19.73 2.49
CA GLN A 275 -7.44 -19.44 2.50
C GLN A 275 -6.60 -20.71 2.51
N TRP A 276 -5.61 -20.74 1.64
CA TRP A 276 -4.70 -21.88 1.48
C TRP A 276 -3.25 -21.46 1.68
N LEU A 277 -2.45 -22.32 2.29
CA LEU A 277 -1.00 -22.22 2.40
C LEU A 277 -0.36 -23.41 1.71
N THR A 278 0.56 -23.13 0.79
CA THR A 278 1.43 -24.12 0.17
C THR A 278 2.87 -23.79 0.49
N VAL A 279 3.61 -24.73 1.06
CA VAL A 279 5.07 -24.63 1.22
C VAL A 279 5.70 -25.63 0.26
N ALA A 280 6.43 -25.12 -0.74
CA ALA A 280 7.05 -25.92 -1.78
C ALA A 280 8.48 -25.42 -2.09
N PRO A 281 9.37 -26.27 -2.61
CA PRO A 281 10.68 -25.84 -3.09
C PRO A 281 10.58 -24.64 -4.03
N LEU A 282 11.55 -23.71 -3.94
CA LEU A 282 11.56 -22.51 -4.78
C LEU A 282 11.56 -22.88 -6.29
N ASP A 283 12.16 -24.01 -6.64
CA ASP A 283 12.21 -24.56 -7.98
C ASP A 283 10.82 -24.85 -8.56
N ASP A 284 9.86 -25.19 -7.69
CA ASP A 284 8.49 -25.54 -8.07
C ASP A 284 7.57 -24.34 -8.19
N HIS A 285 7.95 -23.17 -7.68
CA HIS A 285 7.04 -22.01 -7.57
C HIS A 285 6.44 -21.56 -8.91
N LEU A 286 7.26 -21.47 -9.97
CA LEU A 286 6.76 -21.05 -11.28
C LEU A 286 5.88 -22.14 -11.92
N HIS A 287 6.20 -23.41 -11.71
CA HIS A 287 5.41 -24.55 -12.17
C HIS A 287 4.04 -24.59 -11.48
N LEU A 288 4.04 -24.51 -10.15
CA LEU A 288 2.81 -24.46 -9.33
C LEU A 288 1.95 -23.25 -9.66
N LEU A 289 2.55 -22.09 -9.87
CA LEU A 289 1.82 -20.89 -10.27
C LEU A 289 1.02 -21.09 -11.56
N VAL A 290 1.67 -21.66 -12.59
CA VAL A 290 1.01 -21.94 -13.87
C VAL A 290 -0.08 -22.99 -13.71
N GLN A 291 0.19 -24.06 -12.95
CA GLN A 291 -0.77 -25.12 -12.67
C GLN A 291 -2.00 -24.60 -11.93
N LEU A 292 -1.82 -23.82 -10.87
CA LEU A 292 -2.89 -23.23 -10.05
C LEU A 292 -3.78 -22.30 -10.88
N ILE A 293 -3.19 -21.40 -11.66
CA ILE A 293 -3.95 -20.49 -12.52
C ILE A 293 -4.71 -21.27 -13.59
N THR A 294 -4.07 -22.23 -14.24
CA THR A 294 -4.70 -23.04 -15.29
C THR A 294 -5.86 -23.87 -14.73
N GLY A 295 -5.67 -24.49 -13.57
CA GLY A 295 -6.73 -25.25 -12.89
C GLY A 295 -7.92 -24.37 -12.50
N HIS A 296 -7.66 -23.18 -11.95
CA HIS A 296 -8.72 -22.24 -11.62
C HIS A 296 -9.47 -21.74 -12.86
N GLN A 297 -8.76 -21.47 -13.96
CA GLN A 297 -9.38 -21.08 -15.24
C GLN A 297 -10.32 -22.15 -15.83
N GLN A 298 -10.00 -23.42 -15.61
CA GLN A 298 -10.84 -24.54 -16.07
C GLN A 298 -12.12 -24.68 -15.23
N GLN A 299 -12.07 -24.32 -13.94
CA GLN A 299 -13.19 -24.45 -13.00
C GLN A 299 -14.08 -23.20 -13.00
N VAL A 300 -13.52 -22.02 -13.24
CA VAL A 300 -14.21 -20.73 -13.14
C VAL A 300 -14.12 -19.99 -14.47
N PRO A 301 -15.16 -20.04 -15.32
CA PRO A 301 -15.15 -19.39 -16.65
C PRO A 301 -14.90 -17.87 -16.58
N ASP A 302 -15.57 -17.17 -15.66
CA ASP A 302 -15.42 -15.72 -15.46
C ASP A 302 -14.31 -15.42 -14.42
N HIS A 303 -13.18 -16.14 -14.50
CA HIS A 303 -12.07 -16.02 -13.57
C HIS A 303 -11.41 -14.64 -13.62
N LYS A 304 -11.20 -14.03 -12.47
CA LYS A 304 -10.32 -12.87 -12.30
C LYS A 304 -9.27 -13.21 -11.24
N VAL A 305 -8.03 -13.36 -11.65
CA VAL A 305 -6.93 -13.80 -10.78
C VAL A 305 -5.93 -12.67 -10.61
N ILE A 306 -5.55 -12.40 -9.37
CA ILE A 306 -4.44 -11.48 -9.06
C ILE A 306 -3.29 -12.26 -8.42
N CYS A 307 -2.10 -12.19 -9.02
CA CYS A 307 -0.90 -12.80 -8.49
C CYS A 307 0.05 -11.71 -7.97
N PHE A 308 0.37 -11.75 -6.68
CA PHE A 308 1.28 -10.82 -6.04
C PHE A 308 2.68 -11.42 -5.89
N PHE A 309 3.68 -10.60 -6.19
CA PHE A 309 5.10 -10.94 -6.08
C PHE A 309 5.84 -9.94 -5.18
N PRO A 310 6.93 -10.36 -4.51
CA PRO A 310 7.66 -9.50 -3.58
C PRO A 310 8.43 -8.37 -4.27
N THR A 311 8.73 -8.49 -5.57
CA THR A 311 9.50 -7.50 -6.31
C THR A 311 8.91 -7.22 -7.70
N ALA A 312 9.11 -6.01 -8.20
CA ALA A 312 8.71 -5.63 -9.56
C ALA A 312 9.39 -6.50 -10.65
N ARG A 313 10.59 -7.04 -10.39
CA ARG A 313 11.30 -7.90 -11.34
C ARG A 313 10.78 -9.34 -11.34
N ALA A 314 10.37 -9.86 -10.18
CA ALA A 314 9.68 -11.14 -10.12
C ALA A 314 8.31 -11.06 -10.83
N THR A 315 7.60 -9.92 -10.67
CA THR A 315 6.35 -9.66 -11.40
C THR A 315 6.57 -9.68 -12.92
N GLN A 316 7.60 -8.98 -13.39
CA GLN A 316 7.95 -8.93 -14.81
C GLN A 316 8.31 -10.32 -15.35
N LEU A 317 9.15 -11.05 -14.63
CA LEU A 317 9.55 -12.42 -14.99
C LEU A 317 8.32 -13.35 -15.16
N ALA A 318 7.41 -13.32 -14.19
CA ALA A 318 6.18 -14.11 -14.26
C ALA A 318 5.30 -13.69 -15.44
N ALA A 319 5.15 -12.39 -15.70
CA ALA A 319 4.38 -11.90 -16.84
C ALA A 319 4.99 -12.35 -18.18
N GLU A 320 6.31 -12.24 -18.36
CA GLU A 320 7.00 -12.68 -19.57
C GLU A 320 6.93 -14.21 -19.75
N LEU A 321 6.99 -14.98 -18.65
CA LEU A 321 6.76 -16.43 -18.68
C LEU A 321 5.36 -16.76 -19.23
N PHE A 322 4.33 -16.08 -18.74
CA PHE A 322 2.95 -16.32 -19.21
C PHE A 322 2.77 -15.90 -20.68
N VAL A 323 3.40 -14.82 -21.12
CA VAL A 323 3.44 -14.45 -22.56
C VAL A 323 4.14 -15.54 -23.37
N ALA A 324 5.26 -16.10 -22.90
CA ALA A 324 5.97 -17.19 -23.55
C ALA A 324 5.14 -18.50 -23.60
N LEU A 325 4.22 -18.69 -22.65
CA LEU A 325 3.23 -19.78 -22.66
C LEU A 325 2.04 -19.53 -23.60
N GLY A 326 1.99 -18.38 -24.28
CA GLY A 326 0.83 -17.98 -25.11
C GLY A 326 -0.40 -17.56 -24.28
N LYS A 327 -0.23 -17.27 -23.00
CA LYS A 327 -1.28 -16.85 -22.07
C LYS A 327 -1.14 -15.36 -21.79
N PRO A 328 -1.97 -14.47 -22.35
CA PRO A 328 -1.87 -13.04 -22.10
C PRO A 328 -2.22 -12.72 -20.64
N VAL A 329 -1.46 -11.81 -20.02
CA VAL A 329 -1.69 -11.35 -18.65
C VAL A 329 -1.56 -9.82 -18.58
N THR A 330 -2.26 -9.23 -17.62
CA THR A 330 -2.06 -7.83 -17.25
C THR A 330 -0.88 -7.72 -16.30
N GLU A 331 0.00 -6.73 -16.51
CA GLU A 331 1.21 -6.55 -15.70
C GLU A 331 1.25 -5.17 -15.05
N ILE A 332 1.31 -5.11 -13.70
CA ILE A 332 1.34 -3.87 -12.93
C ILE A 332 2.44 -3.91 -11.87
N HIS A 333 3.44 -3.01 -12.00
CA HIS A 333 4.48 -2.82 -10.99
C HIS A 333 5.17 -1.44 -11.11
N SER A 334 5.97 -1.06 -10.11
CA SER A 334 6.58 0.27 -10.00
C SER A 334 7.52 0.67 -11.16
N ARG A 335 8.00 -0.28 -11.97
CA ARG A 335 8.89 -0.02 -13.11
C ARG A 335 8.15 0.26 -14.42
N LYS A 336 6.84 0.05 -14.48
CA LYS A 336 6.01 0.48 -15.62
C LYS A 336 5.69 1.97 -15.49
N SER A 337 5.56 2.66 -16.61
CA SER A 337 5.12 4.07 -16.61
C SER A 337 3.73 4.21 -15.99
N GLN A 338 3.40 5.38 -15.45
CA GLN A 338 2.09 5.61 -14.83
C GLN A 338 0.95 5.39 -15.83
N GLY A 339 1.09 5.91 -17.06
CA GLY A 339 0.06 5.71 -18.08
C GLY A 339 -0.18 4.23 -18.42
N HIS A 340 0.89 3.40 -18.45
CA HIS A 340 0.74 1.95 -18.63
C HIS A 340 -0.01 1.32 -17.44
N ARG A 341 0.35 1.70 -16.21
CA ARG A 341 -0.27 1.15 -14.99
C ARG A 341 -1.76 1.50 -14.90
N THR A 342 -2.13 2.74 -15.22
CA THR A 342 -3.53 3.18 -15.27
C THR A 342 -4.30 2.38 -16.30
N LYS A 343 -3.81 2.32 -17.56
CA LYS A 343 -4.45 1.56 -18.62
C LYS A 343 -4.63 0.08 -18.27
N ALA A 344 -3.58 -0.54 -17.70
CA ALA A 344 -3.62 -1.94 -17.28
C ALA A 344 -4.62 -2.19 -16.14
N ALA A 345 -4.69 -1.28 -15.18
CA ALA A 345 -5.66 -1.36 -14.08
C ALA A 345 -7.10 -1.23 -14.58
N ASP A 346 -7.37 -0.28 -15.49
CA ASP A 346 -8.70 -0.07 -16.06
C ASP A 346 -9.11 -1.27 -16.92
N GLN A 347 -8.22 -1.76 -17.80
CA GLN A 347 -8.47 -2.97 -18.59
C GLN A 347 -8.82 -4.18 -17.72
N PHE A 348 -8.09 -4.41 -16.62
CA PHE A 348 -8.38 -5.52 -15.71
C PHE A 348 -9.68 -5.30 -14.93
N ARG A 349 -9.99 -4.06 -14.54
CA ARG A 349 -11.25 -3.72 -13.85
C ARG A 349 -12.45 -4.05 -14.72
N ASP A 350 -12.41 -3.64 -15.98
CA ASP A 350 -13.54 -3.74 -16.91
C ASP A 350 -13.69 -5.13 -17.57
N ALA A 351 -12.64 -5.94 -17.52
CA ALA A 351 -12.66 -7.29 -18.07
C ALA A 351 -13.57 -8.22 -17.26
N LYS A 352 -14.27 -9.14 -17.92
CA LYS A 352 -15.04 -10.22 -17.29
C LYS A 352 -14.13 -11.29 -16.73
N SER A 353 -13.04 -11.62 -17.42
CA SER A 353 -12.04 -12.60 -16.99
C SER A 353 -10.64 -12.11 -17.29
N GLY A 354 -9.65 -12.57 -16.54
CA GLY A 354 -8.25 -12.23 -16.77
C GLY A 354 -7.32 -12.59 -15.62
N VAL A 355 -6.03 -12.52 -15.90
CA VAL A 355 -4.96 -12.75 -14.91
C VAL A 355 -4.10 -11.49 -14.83
N MET A 356 -3.86 -11.00 -13.62
CA MET A 356 -2.99 -9.86 -13.37
C MET A 356 -1.78 -10.27 -12.54
N MET A 357 -0.59 -10.01 -13.06
CA MET A 357 0.68 -10.12 -12.33
C MET A 357 1.00 -8.77 -11.73
N SER A 358 1.16 -8.70 -10.41
CA SER A 358 1.35 -7.43 -9.69
C SER A 358 2.39 -7.51 -8.59
N SER A 359 3.03 -6.38 -8.34
CA SER A 359 3.69 -6.11 -7.05
C SER A 359 2.73 -5.37 -6.12
N ASP A 360 3.18 -4.99 -4.93
CA ASP A 360 2.34 -4.33 -3.93
C ASP A 360 1.69 -3.00 -4.36
N VAL A 361 2.01 -2.47 -5.52
CA VAL A 361 1.41 -1.24 -6.05
C VAL A 361 -0.11 -1.34 -6.29
N SER A 362 -0.65 -2.53 -6.43
CA SER A 362 -2.10 -2.78 -6.56
C SER A 362 -2.71 -3.56 -5.39
N ALA A 363 -1.94 -3.74 -4.31
CA ALA A 363 -2.37 -4.52 -3.15
C ALA A 363 -3.35 -3.78 -2.24
N ARG A 364 -3.44 -2.46 -2.34
CA ARG A 364 -4.29 -1.62 -1.47
C ARG A 364 -5.04 -0.57 -2.27
N GLY A 365 -6.16 -0.14 -1.72
CA GLY A 365 -6.94 1.00 -2.19
C GLY A 365 -7.65 0.85 -3.54
N LEU A 366 -7.21 -0.03 -4.43
CA LEU A 366 -7.84 -0.24 -5.73
C LEU A 366 -9.02 -1.19 -5.62
N ASP A 367 -10.10 -0.84 -6.32
CA ASP A 367 -11.25 -1.70 -6.46
C ASP A 367 -11.18 -2.45 -7.79
N TYR A 368 -11.07 -3.79 -7.67
CA TYR A 368 -11.20 -4.71 -8.78
C TYR A 368 -12.41 -5.60 -8.48
N PRO A 369 -13.54 -5.39 -9.15
CA PRO A 369 -14.71 -6.21 -8.93
C PRO A 369 -14.45 -7.65 -9.39
N ASP A 370 -15.13 -8.58 -8.72
CA ASP A 370 -15.22 -9.99 -9.13
C ASP A 370 -13.90 -10.77 -9.18
N VAL A 371 -12.92 -10.39 -8.37
CA VAL A 371 -11.70 -11.18 -8.21
C VAL A 371 -12.04 -12.48 -7.51
N THR A 372 -11.82 -13.61 -8.20
CA THR A 372 -12.16 -14.96 -7.75
C THR A 372 -11.02 -15.63 -6.99
N LEU A 373 -9.76 -15.32 -7.36
CA LEU A 373 -8.57 -15.90 -6.74
C LEU A 373 -7.46 -14.87 -6.56
N VAL A 374 -6.83 -14.87 -5.38
CA VAL A 374 -5.60 -14.14 -5.08
C VAL A 374 -4.48 -15.14 -4.79
N ILE A 375 -3.42 -15.12 -5.58
CA ILE A 375 -2.20 -15.91 -5.32
C ILE A 375 -1.11 -14.95 -4.84
N GLN A 376 -0.48 -15.27 -3.71
CA GLN A 376 0.67 -14.55 -3.19
C GLN A 376 1.91 -15.45 -3.30
N VAL A 377 2.83 -15.13 -4.19
CA VAL A 377 4.04 -15.90 -4.46
C VAL A 377 5.21 -15.29 -3.69
N GLY A 378 5.78 -16.04 -2.77
CA GLY A 378 6.87 -15.59 -1.91
C GLY A 378 6.41 -14.73 -0.73
N LEU A 379 7.38 -14.23 0.02
CA LEU A 379 7.19 -13.58 1.31
C LEU A 379 6.47 -12.23 1.20
N PRO A 380 5.31 -12.01 1.84
CA PRO A 380 4.75 -10.70 2.07
C PRO A 380 5.66 -9.87 3.00
N SER A 381 5.63 -8.54 2.87
CA SER A 381 6.45 -7.65 3.71
C SER A 381 6.03 -7.67 5.18
N SER A 382 4.74 -7.88 5.45
CA SER A 382 4.14 -7.98 6.79
C SER A 382 2.85 -8.81 6.75
N ARG A 383 2.31 -9.15 7.94
CA ARG A 383 1.00 -9.78 8.10
C ARG A 383 -0.12 -8.90 7.52
N GLU A 384 -0.07 -7.61 7.77
CA GLU A 384 -1.03 -6.63 7.25
C GLU A 384 -1.00 -6.64 5.71
N GLN A 385 0.19 -6.72 5.11
CA GLN A 385 0.32 -6.80 3.66
C GLN A 385 -0.32 -8.08 3.10
N TYR A 386 -0.15 -9.23 3.77
CA TYR A 386 -0.86 -10.47 3.42
C TYR A 386 -2.38 -10.24 3.39
N ILE A 387 -2.93 -9.65 4.45
CA ILE A 387 -4.37 -9.36 4.58
C ILE A 387 -4.84 -8.39 3.49
N HIS A 388 -4.08 -7.34 3.21
CA HIS A 388 -4.44 -6.35 2.18
C HIS A 388 -4.42 -6.92 0.75
N ARG A 389 -3.48 -7.82 0.45
CA ARG A 389 -3.47 -8.55 -0.81
C ARG A 389 -4.67 -9.48 -0.91
N LEU A 390 -4.93 -10.24 0.16
CA LEU A 390 -6.08 -11.13 0.26
C LEU A 390 -7.41 -10.38 0.09
N GLY A 391 -7.53 -9.20 0.69
CA GLY A 391 -8.71 -8.33 0.57
C GLY A 391 -8.96 -7.74 -0.83
N ARG A 392 -8.25 -8.21 -1.88
CA ARG A 392 -8.60 -7.92 -3.28
C ARG A 392 -9.72 -8.82 -3.79
N THR A 393 -9.94 -9.99 -3.16
CA THR A 393 -11.09 -10.88 -3.45
C THR A 393 -12.19 -10.76 -2.38
N ALA A 394 -13.29 -11.46 -2.55
CA ALA A 394 -14.44 -11.53 -1.64
C ALA A 394 -15.00 -10.16 -1.21
N ARG A 395 -15.19 -9.27 -2.17
CA ARG A 395 -15.77 -7.94 -1.96
C ARG A 395 -17.27 -7.93 -2.18
N ALA A 396 -17.95 -6.95 -1.60
CA ALA A 396 -19.40 -6.74 -1.76
C ALA A 396 -20.25 -7.99 -1.43
N GLY A 397 -19.85 -8.76 -0.40
CA GLY A 397 -20.58 -9.95 0.03
C GLY A 397 -20.34 -11.22 -0.81
N LYS A 398 -19.44 -11.17 -1.79
CA LYS A 398 -19.06 -12.34 -2.61
C LYS A 398 -18.04 -13.22 -1.89
N THR A 399 -17.97 -14.49 -2.30
CA THR A 399 -16.93 -15.43 -1.88
C THR A 399 -15.68 -15.29 -2.76
N GLY A 400 -14.54 -15.77 -2.28
CA GLY A 400 -13.29 -15.78 -3.04
C GLY A 400 -12.25 -16.69 -2.42
N GLU A 401 -11.17 -16.92 -3.13
CA GLU A 401 -10.09 -17.79 -2.70
C GLU A 401 -8.77 -17.02 -2.60
N GLY A 402 -7.93 -17.43 -1.64
CA GLY A 402 -6.59 -16.90 -1.48
C GLY A 402 -5.58 -18.02 -1.24
N LEU A 403 -4.46 -17.97 -1.94
CA LEU A 403 -3.38 -18.93 -1.77
C LEU A 403 -2.07 -18.20 -1.49
N LEU A 404 -1.38 -18.61 -0.44
CA LEU A 404 -0.02 -18.20 -0.11
C LEU A 404 0.95 -19.31 -0.47
N LEU A 405 1.85 -19.06 -1.43
CA LEU A 405 2.89 -19.98 -1.87
C LEU A 405 4.24 -19.53 -1.31
N LEU A 406 4.79 -20.28 -0.38
CA LEU A 406 6.05 -19.99 0.30
C LEU A 406 7.12 -21.04 -0.01
N ALA A 407 8.36 -20.59 -0.08
CA ALA A 407 9.52 -21.50 -0.04
C ALA A 407 9.80 -21.98 1.41
N PRO A 408 10.49 -23.11 1.61
CA PRO A 408 10.79 -23.62 2.95
C PRO A 408 11.49 -22.60 3.86
N HIS A 409 12.38 -21.77 3.31
CA HIS A 409 13.06 -20.71 4.07
C HIS A 409 12.15 -19.52 4.43
N GLU A 410 10.97 -19.40 3.83
CA GLU A 410 9.95 -18.41 4.11
C GLU A 410 8.88 -18.90 5.08
N ALA A 411 8.87 -20.21 5.42
CA ALA A 411 7.83 -20.85 6.24
C ALA A 411 7.72 -20.23 7.66
N PHE A 412 8.75 -19.50 8.12
CA PHE A 412 8.65 -18.75 9.37
C PHE A 412 7.50 -17.72 9.37
N PHE A 413 7.08 -17.24 8.20
CA PHE A 413 5.99 -16.28 8.05
C PHE A 413 4.64 -16.90 8.41
N ALA A 414 4.44 -18.18 8.17
CA ALA A 414 3.21 -18.89 8.55
C ALA A 414 2.90 -18.77 10.06
N ARG A 415 3.94 -18.65 10.90
CA ARG A 415 3.76 -18.45 12.34
C ARG A 415 3.08 -17.13 12.69
N GLN A 416 3.19 -16.12 11.83
CA GLN A 416 2.54 -14.80 12.01
C GLN A 416 1.06 -14.84 11.61
N LEU A 417 0.61 -15.92 10.99
CA LEU A 417 -0.74 -16.11 10.45
C LEU A 417 -1.54 -17.18 11.20
N LYS A 418 -1.05 -17.68 12.35
CA LYS A 418 -1.65 -18.81 13.09
C LYS A 418 -3.09 -18.59 13.54
N ASP A 419 -3.47 -17.35 13.75
CA ASP A 419 -4.83 -16.95 14.18
C ASP A 419 -5.79 -16.79 12.99
N LEU A 420 -5.31 -16.97 11.75
CA LEU A 420 -6.14 -16.89 10.56
C LEU A 420 -6.64 -18.29 10.14
N PRO A 421 -7.84 -18.38 9.56
CA PRO A 421 -8.40 -19.66 9.09
C PRO A 421 -7.73 -20.09 7.78
N ILE A 422 -6.47 -20.45 7.84
CA ILE A 422 -5.67 -20.89 6.70
C ILE A 422 -5.50 -22.41 6.78
N SER A 423 -5.86 -23.10 5.70
CA SER A 423 -5.67 -24.55 5.57
C SER A 423 -4.43 -24.85 4.75
N ASP A 424 -3.69 -25.89 5.14
CA ASP A 424 -2.58 -26.37 4.33
C ASP A 424 -3.10 -27.00 3.03
N ALA A 425 -2.52 -26.60 1.91
CA ALA A 425 -2.79 -27.17 0.60
C ALA A 425 -1.48 -27.71 0.02
N PRO A 426 -1.15 -28.99 0.27
CA PRO A 426 0.01 -29.60 -0.35
C PRO A 426 -0.18 -29.59 -1.87
N ALA A 427 0.82 -29.10 -2.57
CA ALA A 427 0.81 -29.06 -4.02
C ALA A 427 1.95 -29.90 -4.57
N GLN A 428 1.63 -30.71 -5.56
CA GLN A 428 2.58 -31.49 -6.32
C GLN A 428 2.61 -30.98 -7.76
N VAL A 429 3.80 -30.75 -8.28
CA VAL A 429 3.98 -30.32 -9.67
C VAL A 429 3.65 -31.45 -10.63
N ASP A 430 2.74 -31.20 -11.55
CA ASP A 430 2.47 -32.11 -12.67
C ASP A 430 3.67 -32.12 -13.65
N PRO A 431 4.23 -33.27 -13.99
CA PRO A 431 5.39 -33.37 -14.87
C PRO A 431 5.21 -32.74 -16.25
N ASN A 432 4.00 -32.80 -16.81
CA ASN A 432 3.70 -32.14 -18.11
C ASN A 432 3.75 -30.62 -17.98
N THR A 433 3.17 -30.09 -16.90
CA THR A 433 3.24 -28.66 -16.59
C THR A 433 4.69 -28.23 -16.39
N ALA A 434 5.49 -29.01 -15.66
CA ALA A 434 6.91 -28.73 -15.45
C ALA A 434 7.68 -28.62 -16.77
N HIS A 435 7.46 -29.56 -17.68
CA HIS A 435 8.11 -29.55 -19.00
C HIS A 435 7.74 -28.31 -19.82
N VAL A 436 6.44 -28.00 -19.92
CA VAL A 436 5.95 -26.84 -20.68
C VAL A 436 6.47 -25.52 -20.10
N VAL A 437 6.47 -25.38 -18.76
CA VAL A 437 6.97 -24.17 -18.08
C VAL A 437 8.47 -24.01 -18.29
N SER A 438 9.25 -25.07 -18.17
CA SER A 438 10.71 -25.04 -18.41
C SER A 438 11.04 -24.62 -19.85
N GLN A 439 10.32 -25.12 -20.85
CA GLN A 439 10.46 -24.69 -22.24
C GLN A 439 10.07 -23.22 -22.45
N ALA A 440 9.01 -22.76 -21.81
CA ALA A 440 8.60 -21.37 -21.90
C ALA A 440 9.61 -20.45 -21.19
N LEU A 441 10.12 -20.86 -20.03
CA LEU A 441 11.13 -20.12 -19.29
C LEU A 441 12.44 -19.98 -20.09
N ALA A 442 12.82 -20.97 -20.88
CA ALA A 442 13.97 -20.89 -21.77
C ALA A 442 13.82 -19.75 -22.83
N ARG A 443 12.59 -19.38 -23.20
CA ARG A 443 12.28 -18.29 -24.15
C ARG A 443 12.19 -16.91 -23.51
N VAL A 444 12.15 -16.82 -22.17
CA VAL A 444 12.17 -15.52 -21.44
C VAL A 444 13.53 -14.87 -21.62
N ASP A 445 13.52 -13.54 -21.85
CA ASP A 445 14.73 -12.74 -22.04
C ASP A 445 15.74 -12.95 -20.89
N VAL A 446 16.98 -13.24 -21.23
CA VAL A 446 18.06 -13.47 -20.27
C VAL A 446 18.24 -12.26 -19.34
N ARG A 447 18.10 -11.04 -19.88
CA ARG A 447 18.20 -9.81 -19.07
C ARG A 447 17.08 -9.71 -18.03
N THR A 448 15.88 -10.17 -18.32
CA THR A 448 14.79 -10.23 -17.33
C THR A 448 15.12 -11.19 -16.20
N LYS A 449 15.68 -12.35 -16.51
CA LYS A 449 16.16 -13.34 -15.52
C LYS A 449 17.27 -12.78 -14.63
N GLU A 450 18.30 -12.15 -15.24
CA GLU A 450 19.39 -11.49 -14.53
C GLU A 450 18.89 -10.41 -13.57
N GLN A 451 17.93 -9.61 -14.02
CA GLN A 451 17.31 -8.56 -13.19
C GLN A 451 16.45 -9.14 -12.06
N ALA A 452 15.78 -10.26 -12.29
CA ALA A 452 15.04 -10.98 -11.27
C ALA A 452 15.98 -11.53 -10.19
N TYR A 453 17.13 -12.09 -10.57
CA TYR A 453 18.19 -12.52 -9.66
C TYR A 453 18.67 -11.38 -8.74
N VAL A 454 19.04 -10.23 -9.32
CA VAL A 454 19.51 -9.08 -8.52
C VAL A 454 18.43 -8.57 -7.57
N ALA A 455 17.17 -8.56 -8.02
CA ALA A 455 16.04 -8.15 -7.18
C ALA A 455 15.74 -9.16 -6.06
N TRP A 456 15.87 -10.46 -6.34
CA TRP A 456 15.74 -11.54 -5.36
C TRP A 456 16.80 -11.41 -4.26
N LEU A 457 18.07 -11.28 -4.66
CA LEU A 457 19.19 -11.07 -3.74
C LEU A 457 18.96 -9.84 -2.83
N GLY A 458 18.55 -8.71 -3.41
CA GLY A 458 18.26 -7.48 -2.65
C GLY A 458 17.09 -7.63 -1.69
N PHE A 459 16.02 -8.31 -2.09
CA PHE A 459 14.84 -8.52 -1.27
C PHE A 459 15.14 -9.40 -0.04
N TYR A 460 15.74 -10.57 -0.25
CA TYR A 460 16.03 -11.51 0.83
C TYR A 460 17.19 -11.07 1.71
N ASN A 461 18.07 -10.19 1.21
CA ASN A 461 19.12 -9.60 2.02
C ASN A 461 18.58 -8.87 3.28
N GLY A 462 17.42 -8.21 3.17
CA GLY A 462 16.72 -7.59 4.29
C GLY A 462 16.10 -8.59 5.28
N SER A 463 15.96 -9.85 4.89
CA SER A 463 15.26 -10.90 5.67
C SER A 463 16.21 -11.99 6.21
N CYS A 464 17.52 -11.88 6.00
CA CYS A 464 18.50 -12.88 6.42
C CYS A 464 18.36 -13.29 7.89
N GLY A 465 18.22 -12.32 8.81
CA GLY A 465 18.07 -12.61 10.24
C GLY A 465 16.82 -13.43 10.58
N LYS A 466 15.71 -13.20 9.86
CA LYS A 466 14.45 -13.94 10.05
C LYS A 466 14.55 -15.38 9.51
N MET A 467 15.38 -15.58 8.48
CA MET A 467 15.62 -16.89 7.85
C MET A 467 16.78 -17.66 8.50
N GLY A 468 17.52 -17.03 9.42
CA GLY A 468 18.73 -17.62 10.00
C GLY A 468 19.89 -17.74 9.00
N TRP A 469 19.91 -16.93 7.95
CA TRP A 469 20.94 -16.98 6.90
C TRP A 469 22.11 -16.02 7.17
N SER A 470 23.32 -16.50 6.92
CA SER A 470 24.48 -15.65 6.72
C SER A 470 24.44 -15.00 5.32
N LYS A 471 25.32 -14.01 5.07
CA LYS A 471 25.40 -13.38 3.74
C LYS A 471 25.91 -14.34 2.67
N GLU A 472 26.78 -15.29 3.05
CA GLU A 472 27.28 -16.36 2.18
C GLU A 472 26.15 -17.30 1.78
N VAL A 473 25.30 -17.73 2.73
CA VAL A 473 24.13 -18.58 2.48
C VAL A 473 23.13 -17.87 1.57
N LEU A 474 22.91 -16.55 1.79
CA LEU A 474 22.08 -15.74 0.90
C LEU A 474 22.60 -15.76 -0.54
N VAL A 475 23.92 -15.54 -0.74
CA VAL A 475 24.52 -15.52 -2.07
C VAL A 475 24.47 -16.91 -2.73
N GLN A 476 24.71 -17.98 -1.98
CA GLN A 476 24.59 -19.36 -2.48
C GLN A 476 23.17 -19.64 -2.99
N ASN A 477 22.16 -19.31 -2.20
CA ASN A 477 20.75 -19.50 -2.61
C ASN A 477 20.37 -18.60 -3.79
N ALA A 478 20.87 -17.37 -3.85
CA ALA A 478 20.63 -16.50 -4.99
C ALA A 478 21.28 -17.06 -6.28
N ASN A 479 22.49 -17.60 -6.19
CA ASN A 479 23.16 -18.22 -7.33
C ASN A 479 22.43 -19.48 -7.81
N ARG A 480 21.95 -20.31 -6.87
CA ARG A 480 21.08 -21.44 -7.18
C ARG A 480 19.79 -20.99 -7.88
N TYR A 481 19.15 -19.94 -7.36
CA TYR A 481 17.95 -19.37 -8.00
C TYR A 481 18.22 -18.94 -9.45
N ALA A 482 19.37 -18.28 -9.71
CA ALA A 482 19.71 -17.85 -11.07
C ALA A 482 19.95 -19.04 -12.03
N LEU A 483 20.72 -20.03 -11.58
CA LEU A 483 21.17 -21.14 -12.44
C LEU A 483 20.14 -22.23 -12.60
N GLU A 484 19.54 -22.68 -11.47
CA GLU A 484 18.66 -23.84 -11.46
C GLU A 484 17.19 -23.45 -11.68
N VAL A 485 16.71 -22.35 -11.05
CA VAL A 485 15.30 -21.94 -11.18
C VAL A 485 15.06 -21.10 -12.42
N LEU A 486 15.91 -20.09 -12.67
CA LEU A 486 15.73 -19.19 -13.82
C LEU A 486 16.38 -19.71 -15.11
N GLY A 487 17.27 -20.68 -15.02
CA GLY A 487 18.01 -21.21 -16.17
C GLY A 487 18.87 -20.12 -16.84
N CYS A 488 19.55 -19.29 -16.04
CA CYS A 488 20.52 -18.35 -16.58
C CYS A 488 21.74 -19.12 -17.16
N PRO A 489 22.32 -18.69 -18.28
CA PRO A 489 23.45 -19.39 -18.91
C PRO A 489 24.75 -19.30 -18.09
N GLY A 490 24.78 -18.49 -17.06
CA GLY A 490 25.87 -18.31 -16.12
C GLY A 490 25.45 -17.38 -14.98
N LEU A 491 26.34 -17.17 -14.00
CA LEU A 491 26.06 -16.26 -12.88
C LEU A 491 25.90 -14.82 -13.40
N PRO A 492 24.74 -14.18 -13.16
CA PRO A 492 24.51 -12.82 -13.60
C PRO A 492 25.49 -11.81 -12.99
N GLY A 493 25.94 -10.87 -13.81
CA GLY A 493 26.82 -9.80 -13.36
C GLY A 493 26.11 -8.79 -12.45
N ILE A 494 26.73 -8.41 -11.33
CA ILE A 494 26.26 -7.36 -10.45
C ILE A 494 27.28 -6.23 -10.37
N MET A 495 26.82 -4.99 -10.55
CA MET A 495 27.69 -3.83 -10.42
C MET A 495 28.26 -3.69 -9.00
N LYS A 496 29.56 -3.41 -8.86
CA LYS A 496 30.26 -3.18 -7.57
C LYS A 496 29.52 -2.16 -6.69
N LYS A 497 28.95 -1.11 -7.28
CA LYS A 497 28.13 -0.10 -6.58
C LYS A 497 26.88 -0.73 -5.95
N THR A 498 26.17 -1.59 -6.66
CA THR A 498 24.96 -2.28 -6.18
C THR A 498 25.29 -3.21 -5.03
N VAL A 499 26.36 -3.99 -5.14
CA VAL A 499 26.86 -4.87 -4.07
C VAL A 499 27.23 -4.07 -2.81
N GLY A 500 27.87 -2.89 -3.00
CA GLY A 500 28.16 -1.97 -1.89
C GLY A 500 26.90 -1.45 -1.18
N MET A 501 25.87 -1.05 -1.95
CA MET A 501 24.58 -0.60 -1.39
C MET A 501 23.82 -1.72 -0.64
N MET A 502 24.00 -2.97 -1.07
CA MET A 502 23.42 -4.14 -0.39
C MET A 502 24.22 -4.58 0.85
N GLY A 503 25.38 -3.99 1.13
CA GLY A 503 26.27 -4.43 2.23
C GLY A 503 26.85 -5.82 2.03
N LEU A 504 27.02 -6.25 0.75
CA LEU A 504 27.56 -7.56 0.38
C LEU A 504 29.02 -7.49 -0.12
N LYS A 505 29.70 -6.38 0.14
CA LYS A 505 31.11 -6.21 -0.25
C LYS A 505 31.97 -7.27 0.45
N GLY A 506 32.76 -8.00 -0.34
CA GLY A 506 33.65 -9.05 0.16
C GLY A 506 32.97 -10.42 0.37
N VAL A 507 31.66 -10.53 0.18
CA VAL A 507 30.98 -11.83 0.24
C VAL A 507 31.34 -12.67 -1.01
N PRO A 508 31.84 -13.92 -0.84
CA PRO A 508 32.25 -14.75 -1.97
C PRO A 508 31.06 -15.23 -2.80
N GLY A 509 31.30 -15.58 -4.05
CA GLY A 509 30.33 -16.18 -4.94
C GLY A 509 29.53 -15.20 -5.82
N LEU A 510 29.77 -13.88 -5.70
CA LEU A 510 29.15 -12.89 -6.58
C LEU A 510 29.99 -12.63 -7.83
N ASN A 511 29.36 -12.59 -9.01
CA ASN A 511 29.99 -12.16 -10.26
C ASN A 511 30.00 -10.64 -10.34
N LEU A 512 31.13 -10.00 -9.99
CA LEU A 512 31.27 -8.54 -9.92
C LEU A 512 31.67 -7.97 -11.27
N VAL A 513 30.88 -7.06 -11.79
CA VAL A 513 31.16 -6.35 -13.05
C VAL A 513 31.29 -4.84 -12.82
N SER A 514 32.08 -4.17 -13.65
CA SER A 514 32.19 -2.71 -13.68
C SER A 514 31.04 -2.08 -14.46
N GLU A 515 30.60 -2.73 -15.53
CA GLU A 515 29.48 -2.33 -16.39
C GLU A 515 28.62 -3.54 -16.75
N LEU A 516 27.32 -3.33 -16.94
CA LEU A 516 26.40 -4.38 -17.41
C LEU A 516 26.44 -4.44 -18.95
N PRO A 517 26.45 -5.62 -19.57
CA PRO A 517 26.32 -5.76 -21.02
C PRO A 517 25.06 -5.04 -21.51
N GLY A 518 25.20 -4.16 -22.51
CA GLY A 518 24.09 -3.43 -23.14
C GLY A 518 23.65 -2.15 -22.44
N GLY A 519 24.40 -1.62 -21.48
CA GLY A 519 24.21 -0.30 -20.85
C GLY A 519 24.80 0.84 -21.68
N GLY A 520 24.58 0.83 -23.03
CA GLY A 520 25.02 1.88 -23.92
C GLY A 520 24.22 3.16 -23.75
N GLY A 521 24.78 4.15 -23.07
CA GLY A 521 24.90 5.53 -23.39
C GLY A 521 23.63 6.33 -23.75
N GLY A 522 22.86 6.73 -22.76
CA GLY A 522 22.17 8.02 -22.78
C GLY A 522 23.13 9.10 -22.22
N GLY A 523 24.29 9.23 -22.79
CA GLY A 523 25.25 10.29 -22.47
C GLY A 523 24.79 11.57 -23.15
N ASN A 524 24.29 12.49 -22.38
CA ASN A 524 24.14 13.90 -22.72
C ASN A 524 25.53 14.46 -23.10
N ARG A 525 25.84 14.47 -24.40
CA ARG A 525 26.98 15.25 -24.95
C ARG A 525 26.53 16.70 -25.07
N GLY A 526 26.66 17.47 -24.04
CA GLY A 526 26.78 18.90 -24.08
C GLY A 526 28.10 19.25 -24.75
N GLY A 527 28.06 19.46 -26.08
CA GLY A 527 29.16 20.03 -26.84
C GLY A 527 29.16 21.53 -26.68
N GLY A 528 30.02 22.03 -25.80
CA GLY A 528 30.51 23.40 -25.91
C GLY A 528 31.55 23.46 -27.02
N GLY A 529 31.45 24.44 -27.90
CA GLY A 529 32.44 24.70 -28.92
C GLY A 529 32.14 26.02 -29.59
N GLY A 530 32.87 27.06 -29.15
CA GLY A 530 32.74 28.40 -29.65
C GLY A 530 33.41 28.57 -31.02
N GLY A 531 33.18 29.72 -31.60
CA GLY A 531 34.12 30.27 -32.56
C GLY A 531 33.50 31.00 -33.73
N ARG A 532 33.36 32.30 -33.59
CA ARG A 532 33.73 33.35 -34.56
C ARG A 532 33.48 33.13 -36.05
N GLY A 533 32.82 34.10 -36.67
CA GLY A 533 32.93 34.36 -38.11
C GLY A 533 32.04 35.50 -38.60
N PHE A 534 32.66 36.61 -38.78
CA PHE A 534 32.24 37.86 -39.41
C PHE A 534 31.70 37.72 -40.86
N GLY A 535 30.94 38.71 -41.28
CA GLY A 535 30.74 39.12 -42.68
C GLY A 535 29.28 38.96 -43.11
N GLY A 536 28.50 39.94 -43.40
CA GLY A 536 28.78 41.07 -44.23
C GLY A 536 27.85 41.04 -45.41
N GLY A 537 26.91 41.97 -45.47
CA GLY A 537 26.51 42.61 -46.71
C GLY A 537 25.39 41.99 -47.53
N GLY A 538 24.37 42.78 -47.85
CA GLY A 538 23.77 42.76 -49.14
C GLY A 538 22.22 42.85 -49.21
N ARG A 539 21.73 44.02 -49.23
CA ARG A 539 20.58 44.59 -49.93
C ARG A 539 19.92 43.74 -51.02
N GLY A 540 18.61 43.84 -51.09
CA GLY A 540 17.86 43.57 -52.31
C GLY A 540 16.36 43.36 -52.13
N ARG A 541 15.63 44.42 -52.21
CA ARG A 541 14.24 44.65 -52.66
C ARG A 541 13.68 43.57 -53.59
N ARG A 542 12.52 43.03 -53.30
CA ARG A 542 11.21 43.33 -53.96
C ARG A 542 10.11 42.71 -53.14
#